data_5440c68f63b9db2a5d8b2b41582d6e8d
#
_entry.id   5440c68f63b9db2a5d8b2b41582d6e8d
#
_cell.length_a   1.000
_cell.length_b   1.000
_cell.length_c   1.000
_cell.angle_alpha   90.00
_cell.angle_beta   90.00
_cell.angle_gamma   90.00
#
_symmetry.space_group_name_H-M   'P 1'
#
loop_
_entity.id
_entity.type
_entity.pdbx_description
1 polymer ?
#
loop_
_entity_poly.entity_id
_entity_poly.type
_entity_poly.pdbx_seq_one_letter_code
_entity_poly.pdbx_strand_id
1 'polypeptide(L)'
;MLSCTFFGHHNSPLSLFPLICAEIERMIVERGVTHFYVGTTGNFDCMAYHALQKVLPQYPSVKFETVLAYLPRVYDKDTEVPVFTENLLMPDGIEKVPPRFAISYRNRWMVKHADYVIAFVHRGGGAEQFVKLAERQKKPVINL
;
A
#
# COMPACT_ATOMS: atom_id res chain seq x y z
N MET A 1 8.00 -5.83 15.58
CA MET A 1 8.13 -5.31 14.21
C MET A 1 7.02 -4.32 13.94
N LEU A 2 7.38 -3.08 13.60
CA LEU A 2 6.38 -2.07 13.25
C LEU A 2 6.22 -2.00 11.73
N SER A 3 4.99 -1.83 11.29
CA SER A 3 4.66 -1.82 9.87
C SER A 3 3.72 -0.67 9.51
N CYS A 4 3.74 -0.29 8.23
CA CYS A 4 2.96 0.81 7.69
C CYS A 4 2.34 0.39 6.35
N THR A 5 1.12 0.85 6.09
CA THR A 5 0.46 0.64 4.80
C THR A 5 -0.05 1.96 4.22
N PHE A 6 -0.65 1.87 3.04
CA PHE A 6 -1.03 3.04 2.24
C PHE A 6 -2.47 2.91 1.75
N PHE A 7 -3.24 3.97 1.85
CA PHE A 7 -4.58 4.05 1.24
C PHE A 7 -4.80 5.43 0.64
N GLY A 8 -5.10 5.51 -0.63
CA GLY A 8 -5.35 6.79 -1.29
C GLY A 8 -6.28 6.66 -2.48
N HIS A 9 -6.72 7.81 -2.98
CA HIS A 9 -7.62 7.86 -4.12
C HIS A 9 -6.97 7.28 -5.37
N HIS A 10 -7.79 6.60 -6.18
CA HIS A 10 -7.39 5.95 -7.42
C HIS A 10 -6.73 6.94 -8.40
N ASN A 11 -7.20 8.18 -8.44
CA ASN A 11 -6.69 9.25 -9.30
C ASN A 11 -5.98 10.34 -8.50
N SER A 12 -5.17 9.97 -7.52
CA SER A 12 -4.38 10.90 -6.72
C SER A 12 -3.40 11.70 -7.59
N PRO A 13 -3.17 13.00 -7.26
CA PRO A 13 -2.26 13.83 -8.05
C PRO A 13 -0.80 13.38 -7.90
N LEU A 14 -0.05 13.42 -9.01
CA LEU A 14 1.35 12.99 -9.02
C LEU A 14 2.26 13.88 -8.16
N SER A 15 1.81 15.09 -7.84
CA SER A 15 2.53 16.01 -6.94
C SER A 15 2.68 15.47 -5.52
N LEU A 16 1.95 14.41 -5.15
CA LEU A 16 2.07 13.76 -3.85
C LEU A 16 3.35 12.94 -3.72
N PHE A 17 4.00 12.59 -4.82
CA PHE A 17 5.15 11.68 -4.78
C PHE A 17 6.25 12.12 -3.80
N PRO A 18 6.73 13.38 -3.81
CA PRO A 18 7.73 13.81 -2.83
C PRO A 18 7.23 13.73 -1.39
N LEU A 19 5.95 14.01 -1.16
CA LEU A 19 5.36 13.93 0.18
C LEU A 19 5.30 12.49 0.67
N ILE A 20 4.98 11.55 -0.20
CA ILE A 20 4.97 10.13 0.13
C ILE A 20 6.38 9.68 0.51
N CYS A 21 7.39 10.06 -0.29
CA CYS A 21 8.78 9.73 0.01
C CYS A 21 9.19 10.28 1.40
N ALA A 22 8.84 11.52 1.70
CA ALA A 22 9.17 12.14 2.99
C ALA A 22 8.48 11.43 4.16
N GLU A 23 7.22 11.02 4.00
CA GLU A 23 6.50 10.31 5.05
C GLU A 23 7.04 8.89 5.27
N ILE A 24 7.44 8.19 4.21
CA ILE A 24 8.09 6.88 4.34
C ILE A 24 9.36 7.03 5.19
N GLU A 25 10.20 8.01 4.86
CA GLU A 25 11.44 8.26 5.60
C GLU A 25 11.14 8.63 7.05
N ARG A 26 10.14 9.46 7.30
CA ARG A 26 9.74 9.83 8.66
C ARG A 26 9.27 8.62 9.46
N MET A 27 8.50 7.72 8.85
CA MET A 27 8.06 6.48 9.50
C MET A 27 9.25 5.62 9.92
N ILE A 28 10.26 5.53 9.07
CA ILE A 28 11.47 4.75 9.36
C ILE A 28 12.26 5.39 10.50
N VAL A 29 12.55 6.67 10.39
CA VAL A 29 13.46 7.38 11.29
C VAL A 29 12.81 7.69 12.64
N GLU A 30 11.57 8.19 12.62
CA GLU A 30 10.91 8.67 13.84
C GLU A 30 10.03 7.61 14.50
N ARG A 31 9.45 6.69 13.74
CA ARG A 31 8.50 5.68 14.26
C ARG A 31 9.09 4.28 14.34
N GLY A 32 10.26 4.05 13.79
CA GLY A 32 10.90 2.74 13.82
C GLY A 32 10.22 1.69 12.93
N VAL A 33 9.52 2.11 11.88
CA VAL A 33 8.87 1.19 10.94
C VAL A 33 9.94 0.42 10.16
N THR A 34 9.81 -0.89 10.10
CA THR A 34 10.73 -1.78 9.39
C THR A 34 10.08 -2.51 8.23
N HIS A 35 8.76 -2.45 8.11
CA HIS A 35 8.00 -3.12 7.05
C HIS A 35 6.94 -2.20 6.49
N PHE A 36 6.79 -2.23 5.16
CA PHE A 36 5.72 -1.52 4.45
C PHE A 36 4.91 -2.51 3.62
N TYR A 37 3.60 -2.29 3.60
CA TYR A 37 2.68 -3.05 2.74
C TYR A 37 2.03 -2.09 1.76
N VAL A 38 2.12 -2.37 0.46
CA VAL A 38 1.52 -1.55 -0.58
C VAL A 38 0.58 -2.40 -1.43
N GLY A 39 -0.59 -1.85 -1.75
CA GLY A 39 -1.54 -2.49 -2.64
C GLY A 39 -1.20 -2.26 -4.12
N THR A 40 -2.11 -2.65 -4.99
CA THR A 40 -1.88 -2.67 -6.43
C THR A 40 -2.98 -1.96 -7.23
N THR A 41 -3.68 -1.00 -6.61
CA THR A 41 -4.87 -0.41 -7.22
C THR A 41 -4.79 1.12 -7.22
N GLY A 42 -4.64 1.70 -8.41
CA GLY A 42 -4.71 3.14 -8.61
C GLY A 42 -3.38 3.88 -8.49
N ASN A 43 -3.43 5.20 -8.72
CA ASN A 43 -2.24 6.04 -8.77
C ASN A 43 -1.54 6.17 -7.43
N PHE A 44 -2.28 6.19 -6.34
CA PHE A 44 -1.65 6.33 -5.02
C PHE A 44 -0.77 5.13 -4.70
N ASP A 45 -1.28 3.92 -4.93
CA ASP A 45 -0.48 2.70 -4.73
C ASP A 45 0.74 2.68 -5.65
N CYS A 46 0.59 3.10 -6.90
CA CYS A 46 1.69 3.18 -7.85
C CYS A 46 2.78 4.14 -7.36
N MET A 47 2.40 5.32 -6.87
CA MET A 47 3.35 6.28 -6.31
C MET A 47 4.02 5.75 -5.06
N ALA A 48 3.26 5.11 -4.16
CA ALA A 48 3.80 4.51 -2.95
C ALA A 48 4.83 3.44 -3.28
N TYR A 49 4.52 2.57 -4.24
CA TYR A 49 5.45 1.54 -4.71
C TYR A 49 6.76 2.14 -5.22
N HIS A 50 6.69 3.13 -6.10
CA HIS A 50 7.88 3.80 -6.61
C HIS A 50 8.65 4.57 -5.53
N ALA A 51 7.92 5.17 -4.57
CA ALA A 51 8.53 5.85 -3.45
C ALA A 51 9.32 4.87 -2.57
N LEU A 52 8.77 3.69 -2.32
CA LEU A 52 9.47 2.64 -1.58
C LEU A 52 10.75 2.21 -2.31
N GLN A 53 10.67 2.02 -3.63
CA GLN A 53 11.85 1.67 -4.43
C GLN A 53 12.93 2.75 -4.37
N LYS A 54 12.53 4.02 -4.26
CA LYS A 54 13.46 5.15 -4.19
C LYS A 54 14.09 5.32 -2.81
N VAL A 55 13.30 5.17 -1.74
CA VAL A 55 13.74 5.48 -0.36
C VAL A 55 14.46 4.31 0.30
N LEU A 56 13.94 3.09 0.14
CA LEU A 56 14.41 1.94 0.90
C LEU A 56 15.87 1.51 0.64
N PRO A 57 16.49 1.76 -0.52
CA PRO A 57 17.91 1.45 -0.68
C PRO A 57 18.83 2.14 0.34
N GLN A 58 18.39 3.26 0.92
CA GLN A 58 19.14 3.98 1.97
C GLN A 58 18.95 3.35 3.36
N TYR A 59 18.00 2.41 3.51
CA TYR A 59 17.64 1.76 4.77
C TYR A 59 17.59 0.24 4.58
N PRO A 60 18.76 -0.43 4.51
CA PRO A 60 18.83 -1.86 4.10
C PRO A 60 18.07 -2.82 5.02
N SER A 61 17.81 -2.42 6.27
CA SER A 61 17.05 -3.26 7.21
C SER A 61 15.53 -3.15 7.04
N VAL A 62 15.06 -2.19 6.23
CA VAL A 62 13.65 -1.95 5.99
C VAL A 62 13.23 -2.66 4.70
N LYS A 63 12.06 -3.31 4.74
CA LYS A 63 11.54 -4.08 3.61
C LYS A 63 10.12 -3.65 3.28
N PHE A 64 9.70 -3.92 2.06
CA PHE A 64 8.29 -3.75 1.68
C PHE A 64 7.78 -4.99 0.96
N GLU A 65 6.47 -5.18 1.02
CA GLU A 65 5.78 -6.24 0.31
C GLU A 65 4.62 -5.65 -0.47
N THR A 66 4.47 -6.11 -1.71
CA THR A 66 3.37 -5.73 -2.59
C THR A 66 2.26 -6.75 -2.42
N VAL A 67 1.17 -6.33 -1.79
CA VAL A 67 0.08 -7.22 -1.39
C VAL A 67 -0.94 -7.33 -2.52
N LEU A 68 -1.08 -8.51 -3.08
CA LEU A 68 -1.90 -8.77 -4.25
C LEU A 68 -3.35 -9.08 -3.87
N ALA A 69 -4.29 -8.60 -4.69
CA ALA A 69 -5.69 -9.00 -4.62
C ALA A 69 -5.98 -10.17 -5.58
N TYR A 70 -5.22 -10.24 -6.68
CA TYR A 70 -5.40 -11.24 -7.73
C TYR A 70 -4.06 -11.88 -8.07
N LEU A 71 -4.08 -13.11 -8.58
CA LEU A 71 -2.89 -13.74 -9.11
C LEU A 71 -2.30 -12.90 -10.24
N PRO A 72 -0.97 -12.77 -10.31
CA PRO A 72 -0.32 -12.10 -11.44
C PRO A 72 -0.70 -12.81 -12.74
N ARG A 73 -1.12 -12.02 -13.74
CA ARG A 73 -1.43 -12.58 -15.06
C ARG A 73 -0.12 -12.97 -15.76
N VAL A 74 -0.15 -14.10 -16.46
CA VAL A 74 0.92 -14.44 -17.40
C VAL A 74 0.81 -13.48 -18.58
N TYR A 75 1.91 -12.76 -18.87
CA TYR A 75 1.89 -11.72 -19.91
C TYR A 75 1.91 -12.30 -21.29
N ASP A 76 0.98 -11.82 -22.09
CA ASP A 76 1.04 -11.94 -23.53
C ASP A 76 1.95 -10.84 -24.09
N LYS A 77 2.56 -11.04 -25.26
CA LYS A 77 3.54 -10.11 -25.87
C LYS A 77 2.99 -8.70 -26.10
N ASP A 78 1.67 -8.54 -26.11
CA ASP A 78 0.98 -7.29 -26.39
C ASP A 78 0.48 -6.57 -25.14
N THR A 79 0.78 -7.07 -23.95
CA THR A 79 0.35 -6.44 -22.69
C THR A 79 1.46 -5.60 -22.07
N GLU A 80 1.07 -4.46 -21.47
CA GLU A 80 2.00 -3.62 -20.75
C GLU A 80 2.65 -4.39 -19.59
N VAL A 81 3.94 -4.12 -19.36
CA VAL A 81 4.64 -4.68 -18.21
C VAL A 81 3.98 -4.14 -16.94
N PRO A 82 3.63 -5.00 -15.98
CA PRO A 82 3.01 -4.50 -14.75
C PRO A 82 3.98 -3.61 -14.00
N VAL A 83 3.42 -2.58 -13.39
CA VAL A 83 4.16 -1.66 -12.54
C VAL A 83 4.65 -2.39 -11.28
N PHE A 84 3.81 -3.27 -10.73
CA PHE A 84 4.05 -3.96 -9.47
C PHE A 84 4.66 -5.34 -9.73
N THR A 85 5.99 -5.44 -9.70
CA THR A 85 6.70 -6.70 -10.00
C THR A 85 7.59 -7.20 -8.88
N GLU A 86 7.84 -6.39 -7.83
CA GLU A 86 8.77 -6.73 -6.77
C GLU A 86 8.04 -7.10 -5.47
N ASN A 87 8.60 -8.10 -4.78
CA ASN A 87 8.19 -8.48 -3.42
C ASN A 87 6.70 -8.80 -3.30
N LEU A 88 6.20 -9.61 -4.21
CA LEU A 88 4.78 -9.93 -4.27
C LEU A 88 4.37 -10.85 -3.11
N LEU A 89 3.24 -10.53 -2.48
CA LEU A 89 2.67 -11.29 -1.38
C LEU A 89 1.18 -11.54 -1.64
N MET A 90 0.74 -12.79 -1.51
CA MET A 90 -0.67 -13.15 -1.55
C MET A 90 -1.18 -13.33 -0.12
N PRO A 91 -2.21 -12.58 0.30
CA PRO A 91 -2.80 -12.81 1.63
C PRO A 91 -3.36 -14.22 1.78
N ASP A 92 -3.17 -14.82 2.95
CA ASP A 92 -3.70 -16.15 3.24
C ASP A 92 -5.22 -16.19 3.05
N GLY A 93 -5.70 -17.20 2.33
CA GLY A 93 -7.12 -17.40 2.11
C GLY A 93 -7.74 -16.60 0.99
N ILE A 94 -6.97 -15.72 0.33
CA ILE A 94 -7.51 -14.87 -0.75
C ILE A 94 -8.01 -15.69 -1.94
N GLU A 95 -7.43 -16.87 -2.17
CA GLU A 95 -7.85 -17.77 -3.25
C GLU A 95 -9.29 -18.29 -3.08
N LYS A 96 -9.83 -18.22 -1.85
CA LYS A 96 -11.21 -18.64 -1.54
C LYS A 96 -12.20 -17.48 -1.63
N VAL A 97 -11.71 -16.27 -1.84
CA VAL A 97 -12.53 -15.07 -1.88
C VAL A 97 -13.05 -14.86 -3.31
N PRO A 98 -14.37 -14.62 -3.50
CA PRO A 98 -14.87 -14.28 -4.83
C PRO A 98 -14.13 -13.05 -5.39
N PRO A 99 -13.81 -13.03 -6.71
CA PRO A 99 -13.01 -11.93 -7.28
C PRO A 99 -13.55 -10.54 -7.00
N ARG A 100 -14.87 -10.36 -6.94
CA ARG A 100 -15.49 -9.07 -6.64
C ARG A 100 -15.19 -8.53 -5.24
N PHE A 101 -14.75 -9.40 -4.31
CA PHE A 101 -14.39 -9.03 -2.93
C PHE A 101 -12.90 -9.08 -2.66
N ALA A 102 -12.08 -9.40 -3.65
CA ALA A 102 -10.65 -9.65 -3.45
C ALA A 102 -9.89 -8.38 -3.03
N ILE A 103 -10.20 -7.24 -3.65
CA ILE A 103 -9.56 -5.96 -3.30
C ILE A 103 -9.90 -5.58 -1.85
N SER A 104 -11.17 -5.70 -1.48
CA SER A 104 -11.61 -5.41 -0.12
C SER A 104 -10.96 -6.34 0.91
N TYR A 105 -10.85 -7.63 0.59
CA TYR A 105 -10.16 -8.61 1.45
C TYR A 105 -8.69 -8.22 1.64
N ARG A 106 -7.98 -7.94 0.53
CA ARG A 106 -6.59 -7.50 0.57
C ARG A 106 -6.41 -6.25 1.42
N ASN A 107 -7.28 -5.26 1.24
CA ASN A 107 -7.20 -4.00 2.00
C ASN A 107 -7.43 -4.22 3.50
N ARG A 108 -8.39 -5.07 3.88
CA ARG A 108 -8.59 -5.42 5.30
C ARG A 108 -7.37 -6.14 5.86
N TRP A 109 -6.74 -7.00 5.08
CA TRP A 109 -5.51 -7.68 5.48
C TRP A 109 -4.40 -6.66 5.78
N MET A 110 -4.24 -5.65 4.92
CA MET A 110 -3.24 -4.61 5.13
C MET A 110 -3.52 -3.79 6.39
N VAL A 111 -4.77 -3.42 6.64
CA VAL A 111 -5.14 -2.70 7.88
C VAL A 111 -4.81 -3.56 9.10
N LYS A 112 -5.15 -4.84 9.07
CA LYS A 112 -4.92 -5.76 10.18
C LYS A 112 -3.44 -5.88 10.53
N HIS A 113 -2.58 -5.96 9.52
CA HIS A 113 -1.15 -6.21 9.72
C HIS A 113 -0.32 -4.94 9.90
N ALA A 114 -0.87 -3.77 9.61
CA ALA A 114 -0.14 -2.50 9.73
C ALA A 114 -0.38 -1.86 11.09
N ASP A 115 0.64 -1.14 11.56
CA ASP A 115 0.56 -0.32 12.78
C ASP A 115 0.26 1.13 12.45
N TYR A 116 0.65 1.59 11.26
CA TYR A 116 0.46 2.98 10.78
C TYR A 116 -0.09 2.99 9.38
N VAL A 117 -0.75 4.09 9.00
CA VAL A 117 -1.27 4.29 7.65
C VAL A 117 -0.83 5.65 7.13
N ILE A 118 -0.30 5.66 5.91
CA ILE A 118 -0.09 6.87 5.12
C ILE A 118 -1.22 6.94 4.10
N ALA A 119 -1.96 8.03 4.07
CA ALA A 119 -3.16 8.12 3.25
C ALA A 119 -3.28 9.44 2.50
N PHE A 120 -4.09 9.42 1.45
CA PHE A 120 -4.59 10.62 0.80
C PHE A 120 -6.07 10.42 0.52
N VAL A 121 -6.91 10.83 1.47
CA VAL A 121 -8.36 10.69 1.41
C VAL A 121 -9.01 11.99 1.83
N HIS A 122 -9.53 12.75 0.85
CA HIS A 122 -10.16 14.06 1.05
C HIS A 122 -11.60 14.11 0.54
N ARG A 123 -12.14 12.98 0.11
CA ARG A 123 -13.51 12.81 -0.36
C ARG A 123 -13.92 11.35 -0.17
N GLY A 124 -15.21 11.04 -0.30
CA GLY A 124 -15.68 9.66 -0.24
C GLY A 124 -15.07 8.77 -1.32
N GLY A 125 -15.13 7.48 -1.11
CA GLY A 125 -14.62 6.47 -2.04
C GLY A 125 -14.12 5.23 -1.33
N GLY A 126 -13.54 4.29 -2.10
CA GLY A 126 -13.09 3.01 -1.57
C GLY A 126 -11.99 3.15 -0.52
N ALA A 127 -11.02 4.04 -0.73
CA ALA A 127 -9.92 4.25 0.20
C ALA A 127 -10.38 4.77 1.56
N GLU A 128 -11.38 5.65 1.60
CA GLU A 128 -11.93 6.21 2.84
C GLU A 128 -12.41 5.12 3.79
N GLN A 129 -13.03 4.09 3.27
CA GLN A 129 -13.56 2.96 4.04
C GLN A 129 -12.46 2.31 4.88
N PHE A 130 -11.27 2.15 4.31
CA PHE A 130 -10.16 1.47 5.00
C PHE A 130 -9.40 2.41 5.93
N VAL A 131 -9.34 3.70 5.61
CA VAL A 131 -8.84 4.70 6.55
C VAL A 131 -9.72 4.74 7.80
N LYS A 132 -11.04 4.74 7.65
CA LYS A 132 -11.98 4.70 8.77
C LYS A 132 -11.83 3.40 9.57
N LEU A 133 -11.62 2.27 8.91
CA LEU A 133 -11.37 1.00 9.58
C LEU A 133 -10.10 1.07 10.45
N ALA A 134 -9.02 1.64 9.91
CA ALA A 134 -7.78 1.82 10.66
C ALA A 134 -7.98 2.72 11.89
N GLU A 135 -8.70 3.81 11.72
CA GLU A 135 -9.02 4.73 12.81
C GLU A 135 -9.84 4.04 13.92
N ARG A 136 -10.84 3.23 13.54
CA ARG A 136 -11.61 2.46 14.51
C ARG A 136 -10.75 1.46 15.29
N GLN A 137 -9.68 0.96 14.68
CA GLN A 137 -8.71 0.08 15.34
C GLN A 137 -7.60 0.85 16.03
N LYS A 138 -7.75 2.18 16.15
CA LYS A 138 -6.81 3.08 16.85
C LYS A 138 -5.40 3.07 16.25
N LYS A 139 -5.29 2.87 14.94
CA LYS A 139 -4.03 2.94 14.21
C LYS A 139 -3.84 4.36 13.69
N PRO A 140 -2.69 5.01 13.96
CA PRO A 140 -2.46 6.37 13.47
C PRO A 140 -2.48 6.45 11.95
N VAL A 141 -3.18 7.46 11.43
CA VAL A 141 -3.28 7.75 10.00
C VAL A 141 -2.69 9.12 9.72
N ILE A 142 -1.71 9.17 8.83
CA ILE A 142 -1.15 10.43 8.34
C ILE A 142 -1.80 10.68 6.98
N ASN A 143 -2.74 11.62 6.95
CA ASN A 143 -3.46 11.98 5.73
C ASN A 143 -2.77 13.15 5.06
N LEU A 144 -2.22 12.92 3.90
CA LEU A 144 -1.44 13.91 3.15
C LEU A 144 -2.27 15.02 2.53
#